data_7368ff80f4205fcfc6c8484434ad61b5
#
_entry.id   7368ff80f4205fcfc6c8484434ad61b5
#
_cell.length_a   1.000
_cell.length_b   1.000
_cell.length_c   1.000
_cell.angle_alpha   90.00
_cell.angle_beta   90.00
_cell.angle_gamma   90.00
#
_symmetry.space_group_name_H-M   'P 1'
#
loop_
_entity.id
_entity.type
_entity.pdbx_description
1 polymer ?
#
loop_
_entity_poly.entity_id
_entity_poly.type
_entity_poly.pdbx_seq_one_letter_code
_entity_poly.pdbx_strand_id
1 'polypeptide(L)'
;MAFVATDELGDRSFSFFRNPGADMMLSKDDIDKSVIDSCRALHFGTLSMTHKNPEEATKAAIYIAKSSGTIISFDPNLRPPLWTNLDIARQQMDYGCSVSDIVKIEENELTFLMECADKEKALDLFREKYRNIKMLTVTAGRNGSKAFFGDVKAEKPTFVDVKTIDTTGAGDTFCACCLNWYIKNRHRNDINSEELGDLLTFANAAASIVTTRKGALLSMPEINEINNLIKTYKNGE
;
A
#
# COMPACT_ATOMS: atom_id res chain seq x y z
N MET A 1 -5.43 18.85 9.19
CA MET A 1 -5.43 19.41 7.81
C MET A 1 -4.09 19.09 7.19
N ALA A 2 -4.06 18.68 5.92
CA ALA A 2 -2.82 18.49 5.17
C ALA A 2 -2.85 19.41 3.94
N PHE A 3 -1.76 20.10 3.69
CA PHE A 3 -1.55 20.85 2.45
C PHE A 3 -0.62 20.02 1.56
N VAL A 4 -0.96 19.93 0.29
CA VAL A 4 -0.16 19.24 -0.72
C VAL A 4 0.34 20.30 -1.69
N ALA A 5 1.65 20.43 -1.83
CA ALA A 5 2.28 21.21 -2.88
C ALA A 5 2.93 20.25 -3.89
N THR A 6 2.70 20.49 -5.16
CA THR A 6 3.30 19.74 -6.26
C THR A 6 4.36 20.61 -6.95
N ASP A 7 5.49 20.04 -7.28
CA ASP A 7 6.52 20.66 -8.08
C ASP A 7 6.25 20.53 -9.60
N GLU A 8 7.18 21.03 -10.42
CA GLU A 8 7.07 21.01 -11.88
C GLU A 8 7.12 19.57 -12.47
N LEU A 9 7.61 18.61 -11.72
CA LEU A 9 7.70 17.20 -12.12
C LEU A 9 6.49 16.38 -11.64
N GLY A 10 5.55 17.02 -10.89
CA GLY A 10 4.40 16.36 -10.30
C GLY A 10 4.71 15.67 -8.96
N ASP A 11 5.93 15.81 -8.45
CA ASP A 11 6.29 15.32 -7.13
C ASP A 11 5.68 16.23 -6.06
N ARG A 12 5.30 15.61 -4.94
CA ARG A 12 4.52 16.27 -3.89
C ARG A 12 5.26 16.38 -2.58
N SER A 13 5.06 17.51 -1.94
CA SER A 13 5.43 17.74 -0.55
C SER A 13 4.18 17.92 0.31
N PHE A 14 4.25 17.49 1.55
CA PHE A 14 3.14 17.58 2.50
C PHE A 14 3.51 18.50 3.66
N SER A 15 2.59 19.39 4.01
CA SER A 15 2.61 20.12 5.28
C SER A 15 1.40 19.75 6.10
N PHE A 16 1.62 19.29 7.32
CA PHE A 16 0.58 18.76 8.19
C PHE A 16 0.26 19.71 9.35
N PHE A 17 -1.02 19.98 9.54
CA PHE A 17 -1.57 20.69 10.70
C PHE A 17 -2.45 19.69 11.47
N ARG A 18 -1.83 18.97 12.42
CA ARG A 18 -2.42 17.86 13.18
C ARG A 18 -2.38 18.07 14.69
N ASN A 19 -2.20 19.26 15.21
CA ASN A 19 -2.05 19.48 16.64
C ASN A 19 -3.16 20.37 17.24
N PRO A 20 -4.26 19.80 17.75
CA PRO A 20 -4.68 18.41 17.62
C PRO A 20 -5.44 18.16 16.30
N GLY A 21 -5.28 16.97 15.70
CA GLY A 21 -6.11 16.50 14.60
C GLY A 21 -7.17 15.51 15.10
N ALA A 22 -8.34 15.45 14.48
CA ALA A 22 -9.39 14.48 14.84
C ALA A 22 -8.91 13.03 14.75
N ASP A 23 -8.07 12.74 13.77
CA ASP A 23 -7.43 11.43 13.55
C ASP A 23 -6.51 11.00 14.70
N MET A 24 -6.00 11.96 15.49
CA MET A 24 -5.20 11.68 16.68
C MET A 24 -6.04 11.36 17.94
N MET A 25 -7.34 11.60 17.87
CA MET A 25 -8.27 11.39 18.98
C MET A 25 -8.92 10.01 18.96
N LEU A 26 -8.74 9.24 17.89
CA LEU A 26 -9.26 7.87 17.80
C LEU A 26 -8.75 7.04 18.97
N SER A 27 -9.66 6.40 19.68
CA SER A 27 -9.38 5.59 20.86
C SER A 27 -9.87 4.15 20.70
N LYS A 28 -9.52 3.27 21.62
CA LYS A 28 -10.03 1.88 21.63
C LYS A 28 -11.55 1.81 21.73
N ASP A 29 -12.15 2.76 22.43
CA ASP A 29 -13.60 2.78 22.69
C ASP A 29 -14.39 3.14 21.42
N ASP A 30 -13.72 3.73 20.41
CA ASP A 30 -14.31 4.05 19.11
C ASP A 30 -14.31 2.84 18.15
N ILE A 31 -13.66 1.72 18.53
CA ILE A 31 -13.54 0.53 17.68
C ILE A 31 -14.78 -0.35 17.84
N ASP A 32 -15.65 -0.34 16.83
CA ASP A 32 -16.81 -1.22 16.78
C ASP A 32 -16.41 -2.61 16.27
N LYS A 33 -16.43 -3.58 17.20
CA LYS A 33 -16.13 -4.98 16.89
C LYS A 33 -17.06 -5.54 15.80
N SER A 34 -18.34 -5.16 15.78
CA SER A 34 -19.30 -5.70 14.82
C SER A 34 -18.98 -5.29 13.38
N VAL A 35 -18.47 -4.07 13.20
CA VAL A 35 -17.99 -3.58 11.90
C VAL A 35 -16.80 -4.42 11.43
N ILE A 36 -15.81 -4.64 12.30
CA ILE A 36 -14.61 -5.42 11.95
C ILE A 36 -14.99 -6.89 11.64
N ASP A 37 -15.85 -7.51 12.45
CA ASP A 37 -16.31 -8.88 12.23
C ASP A 37 -17.05 -9.06 10.90
N SER A 38 -17.70 -8.00 10.41
CA SER A 38 -18.41 -8.02 9.12
C SER A 38 -17.49 -7.78 7.90
N CYS A 39 -16.26 -7.35 8.13
CA CYS A 39 -15.32 -7.02 7.06
C CYS A 39 -14.60 -8.26 6.51
N ARG A 40 -14.30 -8.25 5.21
CA ARG A 40 -13.42 -9.26 4.60
C ARG A 40 -11.94 -8.95 4.80
N ALA A 41 -11.60 -7.69 4.97
CA ALA A 41 -10.24 -7.23 5.22
C ALA A 41 -10.24 -5.97 6.08
N LEU A 42 -9.26 -5.87 6.98
CA LEU A 42 -8.88 -4.66 7.69
C LEU A 42 -7.61 -4.12 7.03
N HIS A 43 -7.67 -2.89 6.52
CA HIS A 43 -6.50 -2.20 5.96
C HIS A 43 -6.05 -1.09 6.89
N PHE A 44 -4.74 -0.96 7.09
CA PHE A 44 -4.15 0.09 7.91
C PHE A 44 -2.77 0.51 7.40
N GLY A 45 -2.29 1.64 7.90
CA GLY A 45 -0.96 2.17 7.64
C GLY A 45 -0.36 2.80 8.90
N THR A 46 0.87 3.32 8.79
CA THR A 46 1.59 3.87 9.95
C THR A 46 1.06 5.22 10.43
N LEU A 47 0.27 5.93 9.64
CA LEU A 47 -0.28 7.25 10.02
C LEU A 47 -1.14 7.20 11.28
N SER A 48 -1.92 6.15 11.46
CA SER A 48 -2.70 5.92 12.69
C SER A 48 -1.86 5.43 13.87
N MET A 49 -0.55 5.25 13.69
CA MET A 49 0.36 4.74 14.72
C MET A 49 1.37 5.81 15.17
N THR A 50 1.22 7.06 14.73
CA THR A 50 2.11 8.18 15.06
C THR A 50 1.91 8.72 16.48
N HIS A 51 0.78 8.40 17.13
CA HIS A 51 0.42 8.86 18.48
C HIS A 51 -0.21 7.71 19.27
N LYS A 52 -0.09 7.77 20.59
CA LYS A 52 -0.48 6.69 21.51
C LYS A 52 -1.94 6.24 21.35
N ASN A 53 -2.91 7.16 21.35
CA ASN A 53 -4.33 6.79 21.29
C ASN A 53 -4.69 6.07 20.00
N PRO A 54 -4.42 6.61 18.78
CA PRO A 54 -4.74 5.92 17.54
C PRO A 54 -3.87 4.67 17.33
N GLU A 55 -2.65 4.61 17.86
CA GLU A 55 -1.84 3.39 17.85
C GLU A 55 -2.54 2.26 18.63
N GLU A 56 -3.00 2.56 19.86
CA GLU A 56 -3.72 1.60 20.68
C GLU A 56 -5.05 1.17 20.05
N ALA A 57 -5.79 2.10 19.42
CA ALA A 57 -7.01 1.81 18.67
C ALA A 57 -6.73 0.91 17.48
N THR A 58 -5.68 1.22 16.69
CA THR A 58 -5.26 0.41 15.55
C THR A 58 -4.88 -1.00 15.97
N LYS A 59 -4.11 -1.16 17.03
CA LYS A 59 -3.74 -2.48 17.58
C LYS A 59 -4.94 -3.26 18.10
N ALA A 60 -5.91 -2.59 18.72
CA ALA A 60 -7.17 -3.22 19.15
C ALA A 60 -7.98 -3.72 17.94
N ALA A 61 -8.11 -2.91 16.89
CA ALA A 61 -8.78 -3.31 15.64
C ALA A 61 -8.10 -4.52 15.00
N ILE A 62 -6.76 -4.54 14.92
CA ILE A 62 -5.97 -5.67 14.41
C ILE A 62 -6.22 -6.93 15.24
N TYR A 63 -6.24 -6.81 16.57
CA TYR A 63 -6.51 -7.94 17.46
C TYR A 63 -7.89 -8.56 17.20
N ILE A 64 -8.93 -7.73 17.07
CA ILE A 64 -10.28 -8.16 16.72
C ILE A 64 -10.29 -8.85 15.37
N ALA A 65 -9.71 -8.23 14.34
CA ALA A 65 -9.64 -8.76 12.98
C ALA A 65 -8.96 -10.14 12.93
N LYS A 66 -7.83 -10.30 13.63
CA LYS A 66 -7.15 -11.60 13.74
C LYS A 66 -8.03 -12.65 14.40
N SER A 67 -8.73 -12.29 15.47
CA SER A 67 -9.61 -13.20 16.20
C SER A 67 -10.80 -13.67 15.36
N SER A 68 -11.24 -12.86 14.40
CA SER A 68 -12.36 -13.16 13.49
C SER A 68 -11.90 -13.80 12.17
N GLY A 69 -10.60 -13.97 11.95
CA GLY A 69 -10.06 -14.49 10.68
C GLY A 69 -10.18 -13.50 9.51
N THR A 70 -10.37 -12.23 9.80
CA THR A 70 -10.39 -11.13 8.82
C THR A 70 -8.99 -10.93 8.26
N ILE A 71 -8.87 -10.75 6.95
CA ILE A 71 -7.59 -10.48 6.27
C ILE A 71 -7.01 -9.17 6.80
N ILE A 72 -5.71 -9.15 7.10
CA ILE A 72 -5.01 -7.94 7.49
C ILE A 72 -4.12 -7.46 6.35
N SER A 73 -4.37 -6.24 5.88
CA SER A 73 -3.63 -5.56 4.81
C SER A 73 -2.91 -4.34 5.37
N PHE A 74 -1.65 -4.18 5.01
CA PHE A 74 -0.80 -3.11 5.48
C PHE A 74 -0.08 -2.39 4.34
N ASP A 75 -0.13 -1.05 4.37
CA ASP A 75 0.75 -0.17 3.60
C ASP A 75 1.44 0.76 4.59
N PRO A 76 2.76 0.67 4.82
CA PRO A 76 3.46 1.54 5.74
C PRO A 76 3.14 3.01 5.53
N ASN A 77 3.15 3.45 4.28
CA ASN A 77 2.84 4.80 3.86
C ASN A 77 3.57 5.83 4.74
N LEU A 78 4.88 5.62 4.90
CA LEU A 78 5.74 6.38 5.81
C LEU A 78 5.72 7.87 5.46
N ARG A 79 5.50 8.68 6.47
CA ARG A 79 5.59 10.14 6.38
C ARG A 79 6.55 10.65 7.44
N PRO A 80 7.87 10.70 7.15
CA PRO A 80 8.90 11.06 8.12
C PRO A 80 8.58 12.31 8.95
N PRO A 81 8.00 13.40 8.38
CA PRO A 81 7.69 14.60 9.16
C PRO A 81 6.64 14.43 10.26
N LEU A 82 5.90 13.32 10.28
CA LEU A 82 4.90 13.04 11.31
C LEU A 82 5.45 12.27 12.51
N TRP A 83 6.70 11.84 12.45
CA TRP A 83 7.33 11.06 13.49
C TRP A 83 8.31 11.91 14.29
N THR A 84 8.24 11.80 15.62
CA THR A 84 9.21 12.42 16.52
C THR A 84 10.57 11.71 16.50
N ASN A 85 10.55 10.43 16.16
CA ASN A 85 11.73 9.57 16.02
C ASN A 85 11.48 8.50 14.94
N LEU A 86 12.40 8.39 13.99
CA LEU A 86 12.29 7.42 12.89
C LEU A 86 12.52 5.96 13.34
N ASP A 87 13.18 5.73 14.48
CA ASP A 87 13.28 4.39 15.06
C ASP A 87 11.94 3.89 15.56
N ILE A 88 11.10 4.80 16.09
CA ILE A 88 9.70 4.46 16.44
C ILE A 88 8.91 4.15 15.16
N ALA A 89 9.09 4.95 14.10
CA ALA A 89 8.46 4.66 12.81
C ALA A 89 8.83 3.26 12.30
N ARG A 90 10.11 2.90 12.35
CA ARG A 90 10.61 1.58 11.96
C ARG A 90 10.00 0.46 12.79
N GLN A 91 9.89 0.64 14.10
CA GLN A 91 9.22 -0.32 15.00
C GLN A 91 7.73 -0.52 14.64
N GLN A 92 7.02 0.54 14.30
CA GLN A 92 5.61 0.43 13.90
C GLN A 92 5.47 -0.22 12.51
N MET A 93 6.38 0.04 11.58
CA MET A 93 6.44 -0.67 10.31
C MET A 93 6.73 -2.15 10.50
N ASP A 94 7.70 -2.50 11.36
CA ASP A 94 8.03 -3.88 11.74
C ASP A 94 6.81 -4.60 12.33
N TYR A 95 6.13 -3.96 13.28
CA TYR A 95 4.89 -4.49 13.84
C TYR A 95 3.83 -4.71 12.75
N GLY A 96 3.59 -3.72 11.88
CA GLY A 96 2.61 -3.81 10.80
C GLY A 96 2.89 -4.99 9.87
N CYS A 97 4.14 -5.18 9.45
CA CYS A 97 4.56 -6.32 8.63
C CYS A 97 4.38 -7.65 9.35
N SER A 98 4.70 -7.73 10.65
CA SER A 98 4.63 -8.97 11.45
C SER A 98 3.20 -9.48 11.67
N VAL A 99 2.21 -8.59 11.58
CA VAL A 99 0.80 -8.96 11.84
C VAL A 99 -0.04 -9.11 10.58
N SER A 100 0.48 -8.74 9.40
CA SER A 100 -0.31 -8.63 8.16
C SER A 100 -0.20 -9.88 7.28
N ASP A 101 -1.30 -10.17 6.57
CA ASP A 101 -1.35 -11.20 5.51
C ASP A 101 -0.89 -10.63 4.17
N ILE A 102 -1.17 -9.34 3.93
CA ILE A 102 -0.82 -8.63 2.70
C ILE A 102 -0.05 -7.39 3.07
N VAL A 103 1.06 -7.16 2.37
CA VAL A 103 1.83 -5.92 2.50
C VAL A 103 2.07 -5.34 1.12
N LYS A 104 1.73 -4.06 0.95
CA LYS A 104 2.28 -3.22 -0.12
C LYS A 104 3.30 -2.30 0.50
N ILE A 105 4.49 -2.22 -0.08
CA ILE A 105 5.58 -1.36 0.41
C ILE A 105 6.29 -0.69 -0.76
N GLU A 106 6.74 0.54 -0.60
CA GLU A 106 7.60 1.22 -1.56
C GLU A 106 9.07 0.83 -1.36
N GLU A 107 9.88 0.80 -2.44
CA GLU A 107 11.31 0.43 -2.35
C GLU A 107 12.08 1.23 -1.30
N ASN A 108 11.81 2.54 -1.18
CA ASN A 108 12.48 3.39 -0.18
C ASN A 108 12.05 3.03 1.25
N GLU A 109 10.80 2.67 1.45
CA GLU A 109 10.29 2.19 2.74
C GLU A 109 10.89 0.84 3.11
N LEU A 110 11.03 -0.04 2.12
CA LEU A 110 11.67 -1.35 2.26
C LEU A 110 13.13 -1.21 2.70
N THR A 111 13.91 -0.38 2.00
CA THR A 111 15.33 -0.13 2.35
C THR A 111 15.47 0.54 3.72
N PHE A 112 14.56 1.46 4.07
CA PHE A 112 14.50 2.08 5.40
C PHE A 112 14.19 1.07 6.50
N LEU A 113 13.19 0.21 6.30
CA LEU A 113 12.78 -0.80 7.29
C LEU A 113 13.87 -1.84 7.53
N MET A 114 14.54 -2.27 6.47
CA MET A 114 15.57 -3.31 6.54
C MET A 114 16.98 -2.76 6.82
N GLU A 115 17.13 -1.43 6.96
CA GLU A 115 18.44 -0.76 7.16
C GLU A 115 19.48 -1.20 6.13
N CYS A 116 19.04 -1.42 4.89
CA CYS A 116 19.85 -1.94 3.81
C CYS A 116 19.65 -1.12 2.53
N ALA A 117 20.70 -0.43 2.07
CA ALA A 117 20.65 0.44 0.89
C ALA A 117 20.52 -0.34 -0.43
N ASP A 118 20.97 -1.58 -0.46
CA ASP A 118 20.82 -2.49 -1.60
C ASP A 118 19.38 -3.02 -1.63
N LYS A 119 18.61 -2.64 -2.65
CA LYS A 119 17.18 -2.94 -2.77
C LYS A 119 16.88 -4.43 -2.88
N GLU A 120 17.68 -5.16 -3.66
CA GLU A 120 17.45 -6.61 -3.83
C GLU A 120 17.78 -7.36 -2.54
N LYS A 121 18.90 -7.01 -1.90
CA LYS A 121 19.26 -7.56 -0.59
C LYS A 121 18.23 -7.20 0.49
N ALA A 122 17.70 -5.97 0.50
CA ALA A 122 16.66 -5.55 1.42
C ALA A 122 15.38 -6.39 1.21
N LEU A 123 15.02 -6.67 -0.05
CA LEU A 123 13.88 -7.50 -0.40
C LEU A 123 14.05 -8.94 0.08
N ASP A 124 15.21 -9.54 -0.10
CA ASP A 124 15.51 -10.88 0.37
C ASP A 124 15.43 -10.96 1.90
N LEU A 125 16.05 -10.03 2.62
CA LEU A 125 15.99 -9.93 4.08
C LEU A 125 14.54 -9.74 4.57
N PHE A 126 13.76 -8.93 3.89
CA PHE A 126 12.34 -8.69 4.21
C PHE A 126 11.53 -9.98 4.09
N ARG A 127 11.66 -10.70 2.98
CA ARG A 127 10.95 -11.95 2.73
C ARG A 127 11.37 -13.07 3.69
N GLU A 128 12.63 -13.10 4.08
CA GLU A 128 13.13 -14.04 5.09
C GLU A 128 12.56 -13.73 6.48
N LYS A 129 12.49 -12.45 6.85
CA LYS A 129 11.99 -12.00 8.16
C LYS A 129 10.48 -12.16 8.31
N TYR A 130 9.69 -11.81 7.29
CA TYR A 130 8.22 -11.74 7.38
C TYR A 130 7.54 -12.87 6.61
N ARG A 131 7.80 -14.11 6.98
CA ARG A 131 7.21 -15.32 6.36
C ARG A 131 5.71 -15.48 6.58
N ASN A 132 5.11 -14.68 7.47
CA ASN A 132 3.66 -14.61 7.67
C ASN A 132 2.94 -13.94 6.49
N ILE A 133 3.62 -13.13 5.70
CA ILE A 133 3.04 -12.38 4.58
C ILE A 133 2.76 -13.36 3.43
N LYS A 134 1.50 -13.46 3.07
CA LYS A 134 1.01 -14.33 1.98
C LYS A 134 1.13 -13.67 0.62
N MET A 135 0.99 -12.33 0.59
CA MET A 135 1.18 -11.53 -0.61
C MET A 135 1.97 -10.26 -0.28
N LEU A 136 3.10 -10.11 -0.94
CA LEU A 136 3.94 -8.90 -0.89
C LEU A 136 3.88 -8.21 -2.25
N THR A 137 3.66 -6.90 -2.25
CA THR A 137 3.84 -6.05 -3.44
C THR A 137 4.82 -4.93 -3.12
N VAL A 138 5.79 -4.74 -4.00
CA VAL A 138 6.80 -3.69 -3.89
C VAL A 138 6.65 -2.74 -5.07
N THR A 139 6.43 -1.46 -4.78
CA THR A 139 6.29 -0.42 -5.81
C THR A 139 7.57 0.40 -5.93
N ALA A 140 7.98 0.72 -7.16
CA ALA A 140 9.18 1.46 -7.48
C ALA A 140 8.90 2.72 -8.32
N GLY A 141 7.73 3.32 -8.13
CA GLY A 141 7.29 4.50 -8.87
C GLY A 141 7.34 4.27 -10.39
N ARG A 142 8.11 5.06 -11.12
CA ARG A 142 8.26 4.95 -12.58
C ARG A 142 8.95 3.66 -13.05
N ASN A 143 9.59 2.94 -12.15
CA ASN A 143 10.27 1.67 -12.48
C ASN A 143 9.33 0.46 -12.41
N GLY A 144 8.04 0.67 -12.05
CA GLY A 144 7.05 -0.39 -12.03
C GLY A 144 6.87 -1.03 -10.66
N SER A 145 6.58 -2.33 -10.65
CA SER A 145 6.27 -3.05 -9.41
C SER A 145 6.62 -4.53 -9.49
N LYS A 146 6.85 -5.12 -8.32
CA LYS A 146 7.07 -6.56 -8.10
C LYS A 146 5.96 -7.11 -7.21
N ALA A 147 5.56 -8.35 -7.43
CA ALA A 147 4.65 -9.08 -6.54
C ALA A 147 5.16 -10.47 -6.24
N PHE A 148 4.84 -10.93 -5.02
CA PHE A 148 5.12 -12.26 -4.53
C PHE A 148 3.85 -12.82 -3.89
N PHE A 149 3.46 -14.02 -4.29
CA PHE A 149 2.35 -14.76 -3.73
C PHE A 149 2.82 -16.20 -3.46
N GLY A 150 3.16 -16.50 -2.21
CA GLY A 150 3.92 -17.69 -1.89
C GLY A 150 5.27 -17.70 -2.62
N ASP A 151 5.52 -18.76 -3.39
CA ASP A 151 6.75 -18.91 -4.19
C ASP A 151 6.64 -18.27 -5.59
N VAL A 152 5.43 -17.88 -6.00
CA VAL A 152 5.20 -17.24 -7.30
C VAL A 152 5.63 -15.78 -7.25
N LYS A 153 6.37 -15.34 -8.28
CA LYS A 153 6.78 -13.96 -8.43
C LYS A 153 6.44 -13.41 -9.82
N ALA A 154 6.18 -12.13 -9.88
CA ALA A 154 6.07 -11.37 -11.12
C ALA A 154 6.65 -9.98 -10.95
N GLU A 155 7.08 -9.38 -12.05
CA GLU A 155 7.53 -8.00 -12.14
C GLU A 155 6.97 -7.40 -13.42
N LYS A 156 6.48 -6.15 -13.35
CA LYS A 156 5.95 -5.43 -14.50
C LYS A 156 6.35 -3.96 -14.45
N PRO A 157 6.69 -3.37 -15.61
CA PRO A 157 6.90 -1.93 -15.73
C PRO A 157 5.58 -1.19 -15.48
N THR A 158 5.69 0.12 -15.21
CA THR A 158 4.52 1.01 -15.19
C THR A 158 4.30 1.70 -16.53
N PHE A 159 3.19 2.40 -16.66
CA PHE A 159 2.82 3.14 -17.88
C PHE A 159 3.40 4.56 -17.77
N VAL A 160 4.56 4.78 -18.41
CA VAL A 160 5.34 6.04 -18.27
C VAL A 160 4.94 7.14 -19.25
N ASP A 161 4.20 6.81 -20.32
CA ASP A 161 3.81 7.78 -21.37
C ASP A 161 2.57 8.59 -21.00
N VAL A 162 2.07 8.44 -19.76
CA VAL A 162 0.98 9.26 -19.25
C VAL A 162 1.53 10.59 -18.71
N LYS A 163 0.81 11.70 -18.99
CA LYS A 163 1.17 13.00 -18.44
C LYS A 163 0.83 13.06 -16.96
N THR A 164 1.82 12.91 -16.11
CA THR A 164 1.66 13.03 -14.67
C THR A 164 1.35 14.49 -14.27
N ILE A 165 0.31 14.67 -13.47
CA ILE A 165 -0.14 15.97 -12.92
C ILE A 165 -0.04 15.94 -11.37
N ASP A 166 -0.50 14.85 -10.74
CA ASP A 166 -0.56 14.69 -9.29
C ASP A 166 -0.46 13.20 -8.94
N THR A 167 0.54 12.82 -8.15
CA THR A 167 0.74 11.42 -7.76
C THR A 167 -0.08 10.99 -6.55
N THR A 168 -0.97 11.87 -6.01
CA THR A 168 -1.80 11.57 -4.84
C THR A 168 -2.78 10.44 -5.14
N GLY A 169 -2.79 9.41 -4.30
CA GLY A 169 -3.69 8.26 -4.43
C GLY A 169 -3.20 7.15 -5.37
N ALA A 170 -2.08 7.32 -6.08
CA ALA A 170 -1.57 6.28 -6.97
C ALA A 170 -1.20 4.99 -6.20
N GLY A 171 -0.48 5.12 -5.08
CA GLY A 171 -0.14 4.00 -4.19
C GLY A 171 -1.37 3.34 -3.59
N ASP A 172 -2.35 4.14 -3.15
CA ASP A 172 -3.60 3.65 -2.56
C ASP A 172 -4.43 2.88 -3.59
N THR A 173 -4.51 3.39 -4.83
CA THR A 173 -5.20 2.72 -5.94
C THR A 173 -4.53 1.40 -6.31
N PHE A 174 -3.19 1.38 -6.41
CA PHE A 174 -2.43 0.16 -6.63
C PHE A 174 -2.71 -0.87 -5.53
N CYS A 175 -2.64 -0.46 -4.26
CA CYS A 175 -2.93 -1.30 -3.10
C CYS A 175 -4.35 -1.86 -3.14
N ALA A 176 -5.35 -1.05 -3.49
CA ALA A 176 -6.74 -1.47 -3.61
C ALA A 176 -6.94 -2.55 -4.69
N CYS A 177 -6.27 -2.43 -5.85
CA CYS A 177 -6.28 -3.46 -6.89
C CYS A 177 -5.70 -4.79 -6.37
N CYS A 178 -4.55 -4.73 -5.69
CA CYS A 178 -3.90 -5.90 -5.11
C CYS A 178 -4.76 -6.57 -4.03
N LEU A 179 -5.34 -5.78 -3.12
CA LEU A 179 -6.21 -6.28 -2.06
C LEU A 179 -7.47 -6.95 -2.62
N ASN A 180 -8.13 -6.33 -3.61
CA ASN A 180 -9.30 -6.91 -4.27
C ASN A 180 -8.96 -8.22 -4.96
N TRP A 181 -7.84 -8.29 -5.67
CA TRP A 181 -7.36 -9.52 -6.31
C TRP A 181 -7.08 -10.61 -5.27
N TYR A 182 -6.39 -10.29 -4.19
CA TYR A 182 -6.09 -11.24 -3.12
C TYR A 182 -7.36 -11.81 -2.48
N ILE A 183 -8.33 -10.96 -2.14
CA ILE A 183 -9.60 -11.40 -1.55
C ILE A 183 -10.29 -12.45 -2.43
N LYS A 184 -10.19 -12.33 -3.75
CA LYS A 184 -10.81 -13.25 -4.72
C LYS A 184 -10.01 -14.55 -4.91
N ASN A 185 -8.69 -14.50 -4.76
CA ASN A 185 -7.79 -15.58 -5.17
C ASN A 185 -7.06 -16.28 -4.00
N ARG A 186 -7.17 -15.80 -2.76
CA ARG A 186 -6.38 -16.29 -1.61
C ARG A 186 -6.47 -17.79 -1.30
N HIS A 187 -7.50 -18.46 -1.79
CA HIS A 187 -7.71 -19.89 -1.59
C HIS A 187 -7.24 -20.74 -2.78
N ARG A 188 -6.75 -20.10 -3.82
CA ARG A 188 -6.23 -20.78 -5.01
C ARG A 188 -4.77 -21.19 -4.79
N ASN A 189 -4.45 -22.40 -5.22
CA ASN A 189 -3.08 -22.96 -5.17
C ASN A 189 -2.46 -23.08 -6.58
N ASP A 190 -3.20 -22.69 -7.62
CA ASP A 190 -2.83 -22.78 -9.03
C ASP A 190 -2.43 -21.46 -9.66
N ILE A 191 -2.25 -20.42 -8.84
CA ILE A 191 -1.78 -19.10 -9.31
C ILE A 191 -0.39 -19.24 -9.92
N ASN A 192 -0.20 -18.65 -11.10
CA ASN A 192 1.07 -18.64 -11.80
C ASN A 192 1.62 -17.23 -12.00
N SER A 193 2.84 -17.12 -12.53
CA SER A 193 3.51 -15.82 -12.74
C SER A 193 2.82 -14.95 -13.78
N GLU A 194 2.11 -15.51 -14.75
CA GLU A 194 1.36 -14.75 -15.74
C GLU A 194 0.17 -14.05 -15.11
N GLU A 195 -0.68 -14.77 -14.35
CA GLU A 195 -1.83 -14.20 -13.62
C GLU A 195 -1.39 -13.11 -12.62
N LEU A 196 -0.26 -13.35 -11.93
CA LEU A 196 0.30 -12.35 -11.01
C LEU A 196 0.85 -11.14 -11.77
N GLY A 197 1.40 -11.36 -12.97
CA GLY A 197 1.82 -10.31 -13.88
C GLY A 197 0.64 -9.48 -14.43
N ASP A 198 -0.47 -10.12 -14.75
CA ASP A 198 -1.70 -9.44 -15.17
C ASP A 198 -2.28 -8.56 -14.08
N LEU A 199 -2.25 -9.02 -12.82
CA LEU A 199 -2.58 -8.17 -11.68
C LEU A 199 -1.71 -6.93 -11.64
N LEU A 200 -0.37 -7.08 -11.74
CA LEU A 200 0.55 -5.94 -11.69
C LEU A 200 0.31 -4.98 -12.86
N THR A 201 0.06 -5.51 -14.06
CA THR A 201 -0.27 -4.69 -15.24
C THR A 201 -1.53 -3.87 -14.98
N PHE A 202 -2.58 -4.48 -14.44
CA PHE A 202 -3.83 -3.80 -14.09
C PHE A 202 -3.64 -2.74 -13.00
N ALA A 203 -2.92 -3.08 -11.93
CA ALA A 203 -2.68 -2.18 -10.80
C ALA A 203 -1.78 -0.99 -11.20
N ASN A 204 -0.73 -1.23 -12.01
CA ASN A 204 0.12 -0.18 -12.56
C ASN A 204 -0.66 0.75 -13.50
N ALA A 205 -1.53 0.21 -14.35
CA ALA A 205 -2.37 1.03 -15.23
C ALA A 205 -3.34 1.91 -14.43
N ALA A 206 -4.00 1.33 -13.42
CA ALA A 206 -4.89 2.08 -12.53
C ALA A 206 -4.16 3.21 -11.82
N ALA A 207 -3.00 2.92 -11.23
CA ALA A 207 -2.16 3.90 -10.55
C ALA A 207 -1.68 5.01 -11.51
N SER A 208 -1.29 4.64 -12.76
CA SER A 208 -0.86 5.62 -13.77
C SER A 208 -1.99 6.57 -14.17
N ILE A 209 -3.23 6.08 -14.34
CA ILE A 209 -4.37 6.95 -14.66
C ILE A 209 -4.64 7.94 -13.53
N VAL A 210 -4.59 7.52 -12.26
CA VAL A 210 -4.73 8.44 -11.12
C VAL A 210 -3.79 9.62 -11.23
N THR A 211 -2.54 9.39 -11.64
CA THR A 211 -1.54 10.47 -11.73
C THR A 211 -1.84 11.52 -12.79
N THR A 212 -2.74 11.25 -13.73
CA THR A 212 -3.13 12.21 -14.78
C THR A 212 -4.20 13.21 -14.34
N ARG A 213 -4.67 13.11 -13.10
CA ARG A 213 -5.78 13.90 -12.55
C ARG A 213 -5.40 14.52 -11.22
N LYS A 214 -6.03 15.64 -10.85
CA LYS A 214 -5.87 16.23 -9.52
C LYS A 214 -6.81 15.56 -8.53
N GLY A 215 -6.29 15.31 -7.33
CA GLY A 215 -7.06 14.74 -6.22
C GLY A 215 -6.76 13.27 -5.97
N ALA A 216 -7.49 12.66 -5.04
CA ALA A 216 -7.32 11.28 -4.63
C ALA A 216 -8.53 10.42 -5.04
N LEU A 217 -9.59 10.40 -4.23
CA LEU A 217 -10.76 9.53 -4.48
C LEU A 217 -11.45 9.80 -5.83
N LEU A 218 -11.59 11.07 -6.20
CA LEU A 218 -12.25 11.46 -7.46
C LEU A 218 -11.38 11.25 -8.71
N SER A 219 -10.09 10.97 -8.53
CA SER A 219 -9.17 10.66 -9.63
C SER A 219 -9.06 9.16 -9.93
N MET A 220 -9.63 8.30 -9.08
CA MET A 220 -9.60 6.85 -9.28
C MET A 220 -10.35 6.47 -10.57
N PRO A 221 -9.73 5.61 -11.42
CA PRO A 221 -10.31 5.25 -12.70
C PRO A 221 -11.41 4.20 -12.60
N GLU A 222 -12.30 4.21 -13.57
CA GLU A 222 -13.21 3.12 -13.82
C GLU A 222 -12.48 1.94 -14.50
N ILE A 223 -12.99 0.73 -14.31
CA ILE A 223 -12.40 -0.51 -14.87
C ILE A 223 -12.21 -0.42 -16.40
N ASN A 224 -13.16 0.21 -17.11
CA ASN A 224 -13.09 0.39 -18.55
C ASN A 224 -11.92 1.29 -18.98
N GLU A 225 -11.60 2.32 -18.21
CA GLU A 225 -10.47 3.21 -18.47
C GLU A 225 -9.14 2.45 -18.36
N ILE A 226 -9.01 1.62 -17.30
CA ILE A 226 -7.84 0.79 -17.05
C ILE A 226 -7.64 -0.19 -18.22
N ASN A 227 -8.69 -0.91 -18.62
CA ASN A 227 -8.64 -1.86 -19.71
C ASN A 227 -8.29 -1.21 -21.05
N ASN A 228 -8.78 0.01 -21.29
CA ASN A 228 -8.47 0.76 -22.51
C ASN A 228 -7.01 1.18 -22.54
N LEU A 229 -6.45 1.66 -21.44
CA LEU A 229 -5.02 2.00 -21.36
C LEU A 229 -4.15 0.77 -21.66
N ILE A 230 -4.45 -0.38 -21.04
CA ILE A 230 -3.70 -1.63 -21.26
C ILE A 230 -3.76 -2.06 -22.74
N LYS A 231 -4.93 -1.98 -23.37
CA LYS A 231 -5.10 -2.32 -24.79
C LYS A 231 -4.31 -1.40 -25.71
N THR A 232 -4.32 -0.10 -25.44
CA THR A 232 -3.58 0.90 -26.24
C THR A 232 -2.09 0.63 -26.18
N TYR A 233 -1.57 0.29 -25.01
CA TYR A 233 -0.15 -0.03 -24.84
C TYR A 233 0.27 -1.31 -25.57
N LYS A 234 -0.56 -2.36 -25.52
CA LYS A 234 -0.31 -3.63 -26.25
C LYS A 234 -0.37 -3.50 -27.77
N ASN A 235 -1.11 -2.52 -28.29
CA ASN A 235 -1.27 -2.30 -29.73
C ASN A 235 -0.26 -1.28 -30.30
N GLY A 236 0.52 -0.61 -29.46
CA GLY A 236 1.56 0.35 -29.84
C GLY A 236 2.97 -0.26 -29.91
N GLU A 237 3.09 -1.55 -29.54
CA GLU A 237 4.26 -2.39 -29.81
C GLU A 237 4.08 -3.10 -31.16
#